data_2fdb9f950976792483b0412063513d61
#
_entry.id   2fdb9f950976792483b0412063513d61
#
_cell.length_a   1.000
_cell.length_b   1.000
_cell.length_c   1.000
_cell.angle_alpha   90.00
_cell.angle_beta   90.00
_cell.angle_gamma   90.00
#
_symmetry.space_group_name_H-M   'P 1'
#
loop_
_entity.id
_entity.type
_entity.pdbx_description
1 polymer ?
#
loop_
_entity_poly.entity_id
_entity_poly.type
_entity_poly.pdbx_seq_one_letter_code
_entity_poly.pdbx_strand_id
1 'polypeptide(L)'
;MANRDFKDVQSNYREVKDVYLKVAIGATGAPTIDTFLGGYASIARNSAGDYTITMVDGYEDLVDAGFRLLSTTNQEMYFQLDAVGFPSARTVGFRCLTGTTPTDPASGSTLYIKLSLRNSSQK
;
A
#
# COMPACT_ATOMS: atom_id res chain seq x y z
N MET A 1 -13.58 31.45 -19.45
CA MET A 1 -13.56 30.76 -19.40
C MET A 1 -13.55 30.06 -18.86
N ALA A 2 -13.63 29.90 -18.69
CA ALA A 2 -13.52 29.33 -18.19
C ALA A 2 -13.09 28.45 -18.21
N ASN A 3 -12.90 28.11 -18.32
CA ASN A 3 -12.63 27.31 -18.30
C ASN A 3 -12.26 26.70 -17.93
N ARG A 4 -12.26 26.86 -17.64
CA ARG A 4 -11.82 26.23 -17.35
C ARG A 4 -11.84 25.26 -17.45
N ASP A 5 -11.35 25.37 -17.14
CA ASP A 5 -11.31 24.12 -17.79
C ASP A 5 -10.80 23.00 -16.85
N PHE A 6 -11.68 22.09 -16.48
CA PHE A 6 -11.35 21.12 -15.44
C PHE A 6 -11.40 19.68 -15.95
N LYS A 7 -11.20 19.50 -17.21
CA LYS A 7 -11.22 18.15 -17.77
C LYS A 7 -10.11 17.28 -17.24
N ASP A 8 -9.02 17.88 -16.81
CA ASP A 8 -7.90 17.13 -16.26
C ASP A 8 -7.84 17.35 -14.77
N VAL A 9 -7.81 16.27 -14.03
CA VAL A 9 -7.56 16.34 -12.61
C VAL A 9 -6.07 16.60 -12.44
N GLN A 10 -5.76 17.75 -11.87
CA GLN A 10 -4.37 18.15 -11.70
C GLN A 10 -3.87 17.76 -10.34
N SER A 11 -2.74 17.10 -10.31
CA SER A 11 -2.03 16.84 -9.08
C SER A 11 -1.14 18.04 -8.75
N ASN A 12 -1.02 18.36 -7.48
CA ASN A 12 -0.05 19.35 -7.04
C ASN A 12 1.39 18.84 -7.16
N TYR A 13 1.56 17.55 -7.36
CA TYR A 13 2.86 16.92 -7.49
C TYR A 13 3.07 16.48 -8.92
N ARG A 14 4.30 16.61 -9.39
CA ARG A 14 4.68 16.09 -10.68
C ARG A 14 4.83 14.59 -10.61
N GLU A 15 4.42 13.93 -11.66
CA GLU A 15 4.68 12.50 -11.88
C GLU A 15 4.26 11.64 -10.69
N VAL A 16 3.07 11.92 -10.19
CA VAL A 16 2.46 11.06 -9.19
C VAL A 16 1.88 9.84 -9.89
N LYS A 17 2.22 8.67 -9.38
CA LYS A 17 1.73 7.42 -9.92
C LYS A 17 1.00 6.66 -8.82
N ASP A 18 -0.18 6.16 -9.16
CA ASP A 18 -0.94 5.31 -8.24
C ASP A 18 -0.67 3.85 -8.57
N VAL A 19 -0.33 3.09 -7.55
CA VAL A 19 -0.10 1.66 -7.66
C VAL A 19 -1.12 0.96 -6.78
N TYR A 20 -1.79 -0.02 -7.35
CA TYR A 20 -2.81 -0.79 -6.64
C TYR A 20 -2.33 -2.21 -6.44
N LEU A 21 -2.46 -2.71 -5.23
CA LEU A 21 -2.06 -4.06 -4.88
C LEU A 21 -3.26 -4.79 -4.29
N LYS A 22 -3.44 -6.03 -4.70
CA LYS A 22 -4.44 -6.90 -4.14
C LYS A 22 -3.71 -8.07 -3.50
N VAL A 23 -3.83 -8.18 -2.19
CA VAL A 23 -3.04 -9.14 -1.41
C VAL A 23 -3.98 -10.14 -0.76
N ALA A 24 -3.78 -11.41 -1.07
CA ALA A 24 -4.52 -12.49 -0.43
C ALA A 24 -3.78 -12.89 0.85
N ILE A 25 -4.53 -13.04 1.93
CA ILE A 25 -3.95 -13.44 3.21
C ILE A 25 -4.21 -14.92 3.42
N GLY A 26 -3.14 -15.68 3.55
CA GLY A 26 -3.21 -17.10 3.77
C GLY A 26 -3.07 -17.49 5.23
N ALA A 27 -2.73 -18.73 5.48
CA ALA A 27 -2.54 -19.25 6.82
C ALA A 27 -1.43 -18.46 7.53
N THR A 28 -1.62 -18.18 8.81
CA THR A 28 -0.68 -17.43 9.64
C THR A 28 -0.32 -16.06 9.08
N GLY A 29 -1.27 -15.45 8.37
CA GLY A 29 -1.06 -14.11 7.84
C GLY A 29 -0.15 -14.01 6.63
N ALA A 30 0.16 -15.11 5.97
CA ALA A 30 1.07 -15.12 4.84
C ALA A 30 0.47 -14.34 3.66
N PRO A 31 1.14 -13.29 3.18
CA PRO A 31 0.59 -12.47 2.10
C PRO A 31 1.01 -13.01 0.73
N THR A 32 0.10 -12.90 -0.24
CA THR A 32 0.39 -13.24 -1.63
C THR A 32 -0.22 -12.17 -2.51
N ILE A 33 0.58 -11.51 -3.32
CA ILE A 33 0.09 -10.50 -4.26
C ILE A 33 -0.54 -11.20 -5.46
N ASP A 34 -1.71 -10.73 -5.86
CA ASP A 34 -2.36 -11.20 -7.07
C ASP A 34 -1.47 -10.83 -8.26
N THR A 35 -0.96 -11.84 -8.94
CA THR A 35 -0.03 -11.64 -10.05
C THR A 35 -0.65 -10.91 -11.24
N PHE A 36 -1.96 -10.94 -11.33
CA PHE A 36 -2.67 -10.20 -12.38
C PHE A 36 -2.45 -8.69 -12.23
N LEU A 37 -2.33 -8.22 -10.98
CA LEU A 37 -2.09 -6.81 -10.67
C LEU A 37 -0.67 -6.56 -10.18
N GLY A 38 0.11 -7.61 -9.99
CA GLY A 38 1.24 -7.60 -9.08
C GLY A 38 2.63 -7.47 -9.67
N GLY A 39 2.79 -7.01 -10.89
CA GLY A 39 4.12 -6.88 -11.47
C GLY A 39 4.95 -5.74 -10.89
N TYR A 40 4.42 -4.96 -9.98
CA TYR A 40 5.07 -3.73 -9.51
C TYR A 40 5.77 -3.88 -8.17
N ALA A 41 5.44 -4.91 -7.41
CA ALA A 41 5.90 -4.98 -6.03
C ALA A 41 5.86 -6.42 -5.52
N SER A 42 6.57 -6.62 -4.43
CA SER A 42 6.45 -7.84 -3.62
C SER A 42 6.09 -7.46 -2.21
N ILE A 43 5.60 -8.43 -1.44
CA ILE A 43 5.22 -8.19 -0.05
C ILE A 43 5.76 -9.33 0.81
N ALA A 44 6.17 -9.01 2.02
CA ALA A 44 6.66 -9.99 2.97
C ALA A 44 6.09 -9.69 4.35
N ARG A 45 5.82 -10.74 5.10
CA ARG A 45 5.42 -10.64 6.50
C ARG A 45 6.68 -10.74 7.36
N ASN A 46 6.90 -9.75 8.19
CA ASN A 46 8.05 -9.73 9.09
C ASN A 46 7.75 -10.38 10.44
N SER A 47 6.56 -10.12 10.94
CA SER A 47 6.06 -10.68 12.20
C SER A 47 4.56 -10.47 12.23
N ALA A 48 3.91 -10.81 13.35
CA ALA A 48 2.46 -10.67 13.46
C ALA A 48 2.05 -9.23 13.15
N GLY A 49 1.20 -9.07 12.15
CA GLY A 49 0.68 -7.77 11.74
C GLY A 49 1.69 -6.82 11.12
N ASP A 50 2.91 -7.25 10.89
CA ASP A 50 3.97 -6.38 10.38
C ASP A 50 4.40 -6.84 9.00
N TYR A 51 4.23 -5.97 8.01
CA TYR A 51 4.46 -6.30 6.60
C TYR A 51 5.34 -5.24 5.94
N THR A 52 6.08 -5.67 4.94
CA THR A 52 6.89 -4.76 4.12
C THR A 52 6.60 -5.00 2.65
N ILE A 53 6.28 -3.91 1.94
CA ILE A 53 6.12 -3.91 0.50
C ILE A 53 7.43 -3.44 -0.12
N THR A 54 7.94 -4.18 -1.09
CA THR A 54 9.14 -3.78 -1.83
C THR A 54 8.74 -3.51 -3.27
N MET A 55 8.97 -2.28 -3.71
CA MET A 55 8.65 -1.87 -5.08
C MET A 55 9.74 -2.35 -6.03
N VAL A 56 9.34 -2.66 -7.26
CA VAL A 56 10.29 -3.02 -8.31
C VAL A 56 11.07 -1.77 -8.75
N ASP A 57 10.36 -0.67 -8.93
CA ASP A 57 10.96 0.59 -9.36
C ASP A 57 11.28 1.48 -8.18
N GLY A 58 12.25 2.37 -8.39
CA GLY A 58 12.55 3.39 -7.38
C GLY A 58 11.64 4.59 -7.53
N TYR A 59 11.29 5.20 -6.40
CA TYR A 59 10.47 6.40 -6.35
C TYR A 59 11.11 7.39 -5.39
N GLU A 60 10.74 8.66 -5.54
CA GLU A 60 11.28 9.71 -4.68
C GLU A 60 10.61 9.75 -3.32
N ASP A 61 9.31 9.52 -3.30
CA ASP A 61 8.57 9.63 -2.04
C ASP A 61 7.22 8.94 -2.13
N LEU A 62 6.67 8.64 -0.97
CA LEU A 62 5.30 8.19 -0.83
C LEU A 62 4.44 9.42 -0.53
N VAL A 63 3.42 9.66 -1.35
CA VAL A 63 2.51 10.78 -1.16
C VAL A 63 1.34 10.38 -0.28
N ASP A 64 0.82 9.18 -0.51
CA ASP A 64 -0.35 8.71 0.23
C ASP A 64 -0.41 7.20 0.17
N ALA A 65 -1.07 6.60 1.14
CA ALA A 65 -1.32 5.17 1.17
C ALA A 65 -2.70 4.90 1.73
N GLY A 66 -3.40 3.97 1.12
CA GLY A 66 -4.71 3.54 1.58
C GLY A 66 -4.76 2.03 1.70
N PHE A 67 -5.44 1.55 2.73
CA PHE A 67 -5.57 0.13 3.01
C PHE A 67 -7.03 -0.19 3.29
N ARG A 68 -7.52 -1.29 2.71
CA ARG A 68 -8.87 -1.78 2.97
C ARG A 68 -8.85 -3.29 3.05
N LEU A 69 -9.65 -3.83 3.95
CA LEU A 69 -9.72 -5.27 4.16
C LEU A 69 -11.08 -5.79 3.74
N LEU A 70 -11.07 -6.82 2.91
CA LEU A 70 -12.26 -7.57 2.53
C LEU A 70 -12.23 -8.89 3.29
N SER A 71 -13.21 -9.11 4.15
CA SER A 71 -13.30 -10.33 4.95
C SER A 71 -14.74 -10.73 5.12
N THR A 72 -14.98 -12.03 5.19
CA THR A 72 -16.34 -12.55 5.43
C THR A 72 -16.72 -12.49 6.91
N THR A 73 -15.75 -12.22 7.78
CA THR A 73 -16.00 -12.06 9.21
C THR A 73 -15.66 -10.64 9.63
N ASN A 74 -16.36 -10.13 10.62
CA ASN A 74 -16.07 -8.79 11.12
C ASN A 74 -14.73 -8.81 11.84
N GLN A 75 -13.87 -7.87 11.47
CA GLN A 75 -12.57 -7.71 12.10
C GLN A 75 -12.37 -6.25 12.43
N GLU A 76 -11.94 -6.00 13.66
CA GLU A 76 -11.45 -4.68 14.03
C GLU A 76 -10.00 -4.60 13.55
N MET A 77 -9.76 -3.81 12.52
CA MET A 77 -8.45 -3.77 11.91
C MET A 77 -8.10 -2.33 11.56
N TYR A 78 -6.99 -1.86 12.09
CA TYR A 78 -6.43 -0.56 11.80
C TYR A 78 -5.12 -0.74 11.08
N PHE A 79 -4.79 0.21 10.21
CA PHE A 79 -3.56 0.15 9.43
C PHE A 79 -2.72 1.38 9.73
N GLN A 80 -1.43 1.16 9.90
CA GLN A 80 -0.50 2.22 10.21
C GLN A 80 0.76 2.04 9.39
N LEU A 81 1.23 3.11 8.77
CA LEU A 81 2.54 3.08 8.12
C LEU A 81 3.62 3.00 9.19
N ASP A 82 4.57 2.12 8.98
CA ASP A 82 5.65 1.88 9.91
C ASP A 82 6.94 2.55 9.45
N ALA A 83 7.22 2.44 8.16
CA ALA A 83 8.43 3.01 7.61
C ALA A 83 8.24 3.29 6.14
N VAL A 84 8.83 4.37 5.67
CA VAL A 84 8.87 4.71 4.25
C VAL A 84 10.34 4.85 3.88
N GLY A 85 10.82 3.97 3.00
CA GLY A 85 12.23 3.88 2.67
C GLY A 85 12.68 4.71 1.49
N PHE A 86 11.76 5.42 0.83
CA PHE A 86 12.12 6.22 -0.33
C PHE A 86 12.92 7.45 0.07
N PRO A 87 13.81 7.92 -0.77
CA PRO A 87 14.21 7.38 -2.07
C PRO A 87 15.33 6.34 -1.98
N SER A 88 15.99 6.17 -0.85
CA SER A 88 17.18 5.34 -0.75
C SER A 88 16.87 3.85 -0.81
N ALA A 89 15.73 3.44 -0.29
CA ALA A 89 15.23 2.07 -0.39
C ALA A 89 13.91 2.08 -1.15
N ARG A 90 13.45 0.92 -1.56
CA ARG A 90 12.21 0.83 -2.33
C ARG A 90 11.11 0.14 -1.52
N THR A 91 11.03 0.52 -0.25
CA THR A 91 10.18 -0.21 0.69
C THR A 91 9.16 0.69 1.35
N VAL A 92 8.01 0.09 1.66
CA VAL A 92 6.96 0.69 2.48
C VAL A 92 6.56 -0.35 3.51
N GLY A 93 6.75 -0.03 4.78
CA GLY A 93 6.35 -0.90 5.87
C GLY A 93 5.02 -0.45 6.45
N PHE A 94 4.17 -1.41 6.79
CA PHE A 94 2.91 -1.08 7.45
C PHE A 94 2.57 -2.15 8.48
N ARG A 95 1.72 -1.76 9.42
CA ARG A 95 1.22 -2.66 10.45
C ARG A 95 -0.28 -2.76 10.38
N CYS A 96 -0.76 -3.97 10.67
CA CYS A 96 -2.18 -4.24 10.89
C CYS A 96 -2.39 -4.40 12.38
N LEU A 97 -3.33 -3.65 12.93
CA LEU A 97 -3.51 -3.58 14.37
C LEU A 97 -4.95 -3.88 14.75
N THR A 98 -5.13 -4.61 15.85
CA THR A 98 -6.40 -4.68 16.56
C THR A 98 -6.22 -3.89 17.84
N GLY A 99 -6.91 -2.75 17.94
CA GLY A 99 -6.60 -1.81 19.02
C GLY A 99 -5.18 -1.31 18.84
N THR A 100 -4.30 -1.62 19.77
CA THR A 100 -2.88 -1.27 19.70
C THR A 100 -1.99 -2.49 19.52
N THR A 101 -2.58 -3.66 19.30
CA THR A 101 -1.83 -4.91 19.20
C THR A 101 -1.65 -5.30 17.74
N PRO A 102 -0.40 -5.51 17.27
CA PRO A 102 -0.19 -6.02 15.92
C PRO A 102 -0.86 -7.38 15.74
N THR A 103 -1.68 -7.50 14.71
CA THR A 103 -2.50 -8.68 14.48
C THR A 103 -2.57 -8.95 13.00
N ASP A 104 -2.36 -10.21 12.60
CA ASP A 104 -2.52 -10.58 11.20
C ASP A 104 -3.99 -10.50 10.80
N PRO A 105 -4.28 -10.06 9.56
CA PRO A 105 -5.62 -10.24 9.02
C PRO A 105 -5.98 -11.71 8.98
N ALA A 106 -7.27 -12.01 9.08
CA ALA A 106 -7.73 -13.39 9.09
C ALA A 106 -7.37 -14.10 7.79
N SER A 107 -7.04 -15.38 7.90
CA SER A 107 -6.81 -16.23 6.74
C SER A 107 -8.04 -16.21 5.83
N GLY A 108 -7.80 -16.09 4.54
CA GLY A 108 -8.87 -16.02 3.54
C GLY A 108 -9.36 -14.62 3.26
N SER A 109 -8.91 -13.60 3.98
CA SER A 109 -9.26 -12.23 3.68
C SER A 109 -8.36 -11.67 2.56
N THR A 110 -8.79 -10.54 2.02
CA THR A 110 -8.05 -9.86 0.95
C THR A 110 -7.77 -8.44 1.37
N LEU A 111 -6.54 -8.02 1.24
CA LEU A 111 -6.12 -6.66 1.58
C LEU A 111 -5.92 -5.88 0.29
N TYR A 112 -6.63 -4.77 0.15
CA TYR A 112 -6.48 -3.86 -0.98
C TYR A 112 -5.63 -2.69 -0.55
N ILE A 113 -4.56 -2.45 -1.29
CA ILE A 113 -3.59 -1.41 -0.97
C ILE A 113 -3.46 -0.48 -2.16
N LYS A 114 -3.52 0.81 -1.89
CA LYS A 114 -3.25 1.85 -2.87
C LYS A 114 -2.06 2.66 -2.38
N LEU A 115 -1.07 2.82 -3.23
CA LEU A 115 0.08 3.66 -2.94
C LEU A 115 0.17 4.75 -4.00
N SER A 116 0.21 6.00 -3.57
CA SER A 116 0.43 7.14 -4.45
C SER A 116 1.88 7.56 -4.28
N LEU A 117 2.64 7.46 -5.35
CA LEU A 117 4.08 7.60 -5.31
C LEU A 117 4.53 8.75 -6.19
N ARG A 118 5.47 9.53 -5.71
CA ARG A 118 6.05 10.61 -6.49
C ARG A 118 7.31 10.08 -7.17
N ASN A 119 7.33 10.18 -8.49
CA ASN A 119 8.41 9.63 -9.29
C ASN A 119 9.52 10.64 -9.59
N SER A 120 9.24 11.92 -9.38
CA SER A 120 10.17 12.99 -9.69
C SER A 120 10.68 13.65 -8.42
N SER A 121 11.94 14.06 -8.42
CA SER A 121 12.51 14.86 -7.34
C SER A 121 12.18 16.34 -7.45
N GLN A 122 11.51 16.75 -8.47
CA GLN A 122 11.08 18.14 -8.64
C GLN A 122 10.12 18.56 -7.54
N LYS A 123 10.32 19.72 -7.02
CA LYS A 123 9.50 20.24 -5.92
C LYS A 123 8.70 21.46 -6.34
#